data_4c117db19dd539ebed33dc1af10a35fb
#
_entry.id   4c117db19dd539ebed33dc1af10a35fb
#
_cell.length_a   1.000
_cell.length_b   1.000
_cell.length_c   1.000
_cell.angle_alpha   90.00
_cell.angle_beta   90.00
_cell.angle_gamma   90.00
#
_symmetry.space_group_name_H-M   'P 1'
#
loop_
_entity.id
_entity.type
_entity.pdbx_description
1 polymer ?
#
loop_
_entity_poly.entity_id
_entity_poly.type
_entity_poly.pdbx_seq_one_letter_code
_entity_poly.pdbx_strand_id
1 'polypeptide(L)'
;MTLSLTEALHQACAVVGIEPPKRRLSPGQWVRTDTKGRNGRDDAAVLIFDDEKGGMVWNHQTGANHRFSLVGTGPVRRDPEAERRARRRETARLAEQQAVERICAAIVRGCRQGTHPYLEKKGFPDELGLICDVPSKYFPETPFGEALAKALPGIGPFLIVPGRIRGKVTTVQFITADGAKKNILRGAQAGASHRIASGRDTWVCEGIATAMSVRAALRLLGVSATVLSAFSASNVEKVASAIPGARIAADHDAANAHLEGRGAGEFYARRSGCAWAMPPALGDFNDMHVEHGLRAVALHLREALG
;
A
#
# COMPACT_ATOMS: atom_id res chain seq x y z
N MET A 1 -38.86 3.81 19.93
CA MET A 1 -38.59 2.56 19.16
C MET A 1 -37.10 2.40 19.02
N THR A 2 -36.56 1.29 19.50
CA THR A 2 -35.13 1.00 19.37
C THR A 2 -34.89 0.39 17.97
N LEU A 3 -34.06 1.02 17.14
CA LEU A 3 -33.72 0.49 15.83
C LEU A 3 -33.03 -0.86 15.98
N SER A 4 -33.33 -1.81 15.09
CA SER A 4 -32.54 -3.03 14.94
C SER A 4 -31.17 -2.70 14.35
N LEU A 5 -30.18 -3.60 14.52
CA LEU A 5 -28.84 -3.44 13.95
C LEU A 5 -28.88 -3.27 12.43
N THR A 6 -29.78 -4.02 11.77
CA THR A 6 -29.97 -3.95 10.31
C THR A 6 -30.53 -2.60 9.87
N GLU A 7 -31.52 -2.07 10.57
CA GLU A 7 -32.10 -0.76 10.25
C GLU A 7 -31.08 0.37 10.45
N ALA A 8 -30.35 0.34 11.57
CA ALA A 8 -29.30 1.31 11.85
C ALA A 8 -28.16 1.25 10.81
N LEU A 9 -27.78 0.05 10.37
CA LEU A 9 -26.84 -0.13 9.29
C LEU A 9 -27.32 0.45 7.96
N HIS A 10 -28.58 0.16 7.58
CA HIS A 10 -29.15 0.70 6.33
C HIS A 10 -29.21 2.22 6.35
N GLN A 11 -29.56 2.83 7.48
CA GLN A 11 -29.52 4.28 7.64
C GLN A 11 -28.11 4.83 7.52
N ALA A 12 -27.13 4.18 8.17
CA ALA A 12 -25.73 4.57 8.08
C ALA A 12 -25.19 4.46 6.64
N CYS A 13 -25.53 3.40 5.91
CA CYS A 13 -25.19 3.25 4.48
C CYS A 13 -25.77 4.39 3.63
N ALA A 14 -27.04 4.77 3.90
CA ALA A 14 -27.69 5.86 3.19
C ALA A 14 -26.98 7.21 3.43
N VAL A 15 -26.50 7.47 4.65
CA VAL A 15 -25.78 8.72 5.02
C VAL A 15 -24.53 8.91 4.18
N VAL A 16 -23.76 7.84 3.91
CA VAL A 16 -22.50 7.93 3.15
C VAL A 16 -22.65 7.54 1.67
N GLY A 17 -23.87 7.24 1.21
CA GLY A 17 -24.15 6.95 -0.20
C GLY A 17 -23.62 5.60 -0.67
N ILE A 18 -23.70 4.55 0.14
CA ILE A 18 -23.30 3.19 -0.22
C ILE A 18 -24.49 2.22 -0.20
N GLU A 19 -24.34 1.10 -0.89
CA GLU A 19 -25.31 0.00 -0.84
C GLU A 19 -25.07 -0.86 0.40
N PRO A 20 -26.13 -1.34 1.10
CA PRO A 20 -25.95 -2.35 2.13
C PRO A 20 -25.31 -3.63 1.57
N PRO A 21 -24.39 -4.27 2.31
CA PRO A 21 -23.74 -5.50 1.84
C PRO A 21 -24.74 -6.62 1.62
N LYS A 22 -24.66 -7.28 0.47
CA LYS A 22 -25.44 -8.49 0.14
C LYS A 22 -24.90 -9.74 0.84
N ARG A 23 -23.65 -9.70 1.31
CA ARG A 23 -22.98 -10.80 2.01
C ARG A 23 -23.32 -10.77 3.49
N ARG A 24 -23.30 -11.95 4.14
CA ARG A 24 -23.46 -12.05 5.57
C ARG A 24 -22.36 -11.27 6.31
N LEU A 25 -22.73 -10.41 7.21
CA LEU A 25 -21.83 -9.65 8.06
C LEU A 25 -21.36 -10.50 9.24
N SER A 26 -20.05 -10.54 9.43
CA SER A 26 -19.45 -11.12 10.64
C SER A 26 -18.92 -9.97 11.51
N PRO A 27 -19.29 -9.90 12.79
CA PRO A 27 -18.81 -8.84 13.69
C PRO A 27 -17.27 -8.75 13.68
N GLY A 28 -16.72 -7.53 13.69
CA GLY A 28 -15.30 -7.22 13.68
C GLY A 28 -14.57 -7.49 12.35
N GLN A 29 -15.29 -7.75 11.26
CA GLN A 29 -14.71 -7.92 9.93
C GLN A 29 -15.26 -6.86 8.97
N TRP A 30 -14.36 -6.24 8.21
CA TRP A 30 -14.75 -5.37 7.11
C TRP A 30 -15.31 -6.19 5.96
N VAL A 31 -16.51 -5.87 5.52
CA VAL A 31 -17.17 -6.46 4.37
C VAL A 31 -17.25 -5.41 3.27
N ARG A 32 -16.76 -5.74 2.09
CA ARG A 32 -16.84 -4.86 0.92
C ARG A 32 -18.23 -4.82 0.36
N THR A 33 -18.62 -3.64 -0.12
CA THR A 33 -19.87 -3.36 -0.81
C THR A 33 -19.64 -2.24 -1.84
N ASP A 34 -20.69 -1.88 -2.56
CA ASP A 34 -20.63 -0.89 -3.64
C ASP A 34 -21.09 0.49 -3.15
N THR A 35 -20.58 1.55 -3.75
CA THR A 35 -21.22 2.85 -3.69
C THR A 35 -22.48 2.86 -4.56
N LYS A 36 -23.47 3.69 -4.21
CA LYS A 36 -24.75 3.79 -4.94
C LYS A 36 -24.51 4.06 -6.43
N GLY A 37 -25.16 3.26 -7.28
CA GLY A 37 -25.05 3.36 -8.72
C GLY A 37 -23.79 2.76 -9.35
N ARG A 38 -22.93 2.05 -8.58
CA ARG A 38 -21.67 1.48 -9.07
C ARG A 38 -21.50 0.00 -8.72
N ASN A 39 -22.43 -0.81 -9.16
CA ASN A 39 -22.47 -2.25 -8.87
C ASN A 39 -21.17 -2.97 -9.25
N GLY A 40 -20.69 -3.86 -8.39
CA GLY A 40 -19.53 -4.75 -8.60
C GLY A 40 -18.18 -4.06 -8.49
N ARG A 41 -18.08 -2.86 -7.89
CA ARG A 41 -16.81 -2.13 -7.72
C ARG A 41 -16.13 -2.39 -6.38
N ASP A 42 -16.86 -2.90 -5.37
CA ASP A 42 -16.36 -3.12 -4.02
C ASP A 42 -15.64 -1.86 -3.44
N ASP A 43 -16.12 -0.67 -3.81
CA ASP A 43 -15.52 0.63 -3.49
C ASP A 43 -16.07 1.29 -2.21
N ALA A 44 -16.77 0.50 -1.42
CA ALA A 44 -17.21 0.85 -0.06
C ALA A 44 -16.95 -0.30 0.91
N ALA A 45 -17.09 -0.07 2.21
CA ALA A 45 -16.92 -1.08 3.22
C ALA A 45 -17.81 -0.84 4.43
N VAL A 46 -18.20 -1.93 5.09
CA VAL A 46 -19.00 -1.96 6.30
C VAL A 46 -18.32 -2.82 7.36
N LEU A 47 -18.31 -2.35 8.58
CA LEU A 47 -17.86 -3.07 9.77
C LEU A 47 -18.96 -3.07 10.81
N ILE A 48 -19.36 -4.24 11.31
CA ILE A 48 -20.13 -4.37 12.56
C ILE A 48 -19.15 -4.57 13.71
N PHE A 49 -19.33 -3.86 14.81
CA PHE A 49 -18.48 -4.02 15.98
C PHE A 49 -18.66 -5.39 16.64
N ASP A 50 -17.67 -5.81 17.40
CA ASP A 50 -17.64 -7.12 18.05
C ASP A 50 -18.77 -7.37 19.03
N ASP A 51 -19.30 -6.30 19.62
CA ASP A 51 -20.44 -6.31 20.56
C ASP A 51 -21.81 -6.27 19.88
N GLU A 52 -21.82 -6.18 18.53
CA GLU A 52 -23.03 -6.07 17.70
C GLU A 52 -23.95 -4.88 18.07
N LYS A 53 -23.43 -3.90 18.82
CA LYS A 53 -24.18 -2.72 19.24
C LYS A 53 -23.99 -1.50 18.35
N GLY A 54 -23.37 -1.69 17.20
CA GLY A 54 -23.11 -0.64 16.23
C GLY A 54 -22.13 -1.06 15.17
N GLY A 55 -21.64 -0.07 14.43
CA GLY A 55 -20.70 -0.33 13.33
C GLY A 55 -20.13 0.94 12.74
N MET A 56 -19.43 0.77 11.65
CA MET A 56 -18.88 1.82 10.83
C MET A 56 -19.11 1.51 9.35
N VAL A 57 -19.44 2.52 8.58
CA VAL A 57 -19.58 2.45 7.14
C VAL A 57 -18.59 3.42 6.50
N TRP A 58 -18.03 3.06 5.35
CA TRP A 58 -17.03 3.85 4.66
C TRP A 58 -17.25 3.82 3.15
N ASN A 59 -17.35 5.00 2.56
CA ASN A 59 -17.32 5.20 1.12
C ASN A 59 -15.89 5.56 0.70
N HIS A 60 -15.19 4.64 0.04
CA HIS A 60 -13.80 4.85 -0.37
C HIS A 60 -13.64 5.84 -1.53
N GLN A 61 -14.73 6.16 -2.26
CA GLN A 61 -14.71 7.15 -3.33
C GLN A 61 -14.74 8.58 -2.80
N THR A 62 -15.63 8.82 -1.83
CA THR A 62 -15.83 10.15 -1.26
C THR A 62 -15.00 10.40 -0.01
N GLY A 63 -14.39 9.34 0.56
CA GLY A 63 -13.76 9.39 1.87
C GLY A 63 -14.75 9.49 3.04
N ALA A 64 -16.05 9.64 2.75
CA ALA A 64 -17.09 9.77 3.76
C ALA A 64 -17.19 8.49 4.59
N ASN A 65 -17.24 8.64 5.90
CA ASN A 65 -17.47 7.54 6.82
C ASN A 65 -18.48 7.96 7.88
N HIS A 66 -19.19 6.98 8.44
CA HIS A 66 -20.16 7.21 9.47
C HIS A 66 -20.14 6.07 10.49
N ARG A 67 -20.07 6.42 11.77
CA ARG A 67 -20.19 5.47 12.88
C ARG A 67 -21.62 5.51 13.41
N PHE A 68 -22.25 4.36 13.60
CA PHE A 68 -23.57 4.23 14.18
C PHE A 68 -23.55 3.33 15.41
N SER A 69 -24.48 3.55 16.33
CA SER A 69 -24.63 2.77 17.56
C SER A 69 -26.10 2.59 17.89
N LEU A 70 -26.44 1.41 18.40
CA LEU A 70 -27.79 1.09 18.89
C LEU A 70 -28.02 1.57 20.34
N VAL A 71 -26.96 1.93 21.04
CA VAL A 71 -27.01 2.32 22.46
C VAL A 71 -26.87 3.84 22.56
N GLY A 72 -27.74 4.49 23.28
CA GLY A 72 -27.58 5.89 23.65
C GLY A 72 -26.27 6.14 24.42
N THR A 73 -25.90 7.40 24.62
CA THR A 73 -24.62 7.89 25.17
C THR A 73 -24.29 7.48 26.62
N GLY A 74 -24.83 6.36 27.11
CA GLY A 74 -24.49 5.79 28.42
C GLY A 74 -23.17 5.05 28.45
N PRO A 75 -22.58 4.79 29.64
CA PRO A 75 -21.33 4.06 29.77
C PRO A 75 -21.46 2.68 29.12
N VAL A 76 -20.55 2.41 28.16
CA VAL A 76 -20.50 1.12 27.43
C VAL A 76 -20.18 0.01 28.43
N ARG A 77 -21.16 -0.82 28.77
CA ARG A 77 -20.93 -2.04 29.56
C ARG A 77 -19.98 -2.97 28.73
N ARG A 78 -18.82 -3.29 29.28
CA ARG A 78 -17.89 -4.23 28.66
C ARG A 78 -18.59 -5.58 28.47
N ASP A 79 -18.58 -6.08 27.24
CA ASP A 79 -19.04 -7.43 26.91
C ASP A 79 -17.84 -8.38 26.89
N PRO A 80 -17.69 -9.28 27.89
CA PRO A 80 -16.53 -10.20 27.95
C PRO A 80 -16.44 -11.13 26.73
N GLU A 81 -17.55 -11.47 26.09
CA GLU A 81 -17.56 -12.29 24.90
C GLU A 81 -17.06 -11.51 23.67
N ALA A 82 -17.46 -10.26 23.51
CA ALA A 82 -16.93 -9.40 22.46
C ALA A 82 -15.41 -9.22 22.62
N GLU A 83 -14.91 -9.02 23.83
CA GLU A 83 -13.48 -8.95 24.10
C GLU A 83 -12.74 -10.27 23.76
N ARG A 84 -13.33 -11.41 24.10
CA ARG A 84 -12.77 -12.72 23.74
C ARG A 84 -12.76 -12.94 22.22
N ARG A 85 -13.82 -12.57 21.51
CA ARG A 85 -13.88 -12.63 20.04
C ARG A 85 -12.84 -11.72 19.40
N ALA A 86 -12.68 -10.49 19.86
CA ALA A 86 -11.67 -9.55 19.39
C ALA A 86 -10.25 -10.07 19.60
N ARG A 87 -9.93 -10.61 20.79
CA ARG A 87 -8.63 -11.24 21.10
C ARG A 87 -8.34 -12.44 20.20
N ARG A 88 -9.30 -13.32 19.99
CA ARG A 88 -9.13 -14.50 19.09
C ARG A 88 -8.85 -14.05 17.67
N ARG A 89 -9.54 -13.03 17.17
CA ARG A 89 -9.29 -12.49 15.83
C ARG A 89 -7.92 -11.85 15.72
N GLU A 90 -7.52 -11.08 16.70
CA GLU A 90 -6.19 -10.46 16.70
C GLU A 90 -5.09 -11.51 16.72
N THR A 91 -5.23 -12.58 17.54
CA THR A 91 -4.30 -13.70 17.54
C THR A 91 -4.25 -14.40 16.18
N ALA A 92 -5.40 -14.67 15.57
CA ALA A 92 -5.48 -15.28 14.24
C ALA A 92 -4.85 -14.39 13.16
N ARG A 93 -5.11 -13.08 13.20
CA ARG A 93 -4.52 -12.08 12.31
C ARG A 93 -2.99 -12.05 12.42
N LEU A 94 -2.46 -12.06 13.65
CA LEU A 94 -1.02 -12.08 13.89
C LEU A 94 -0.38 -13.39 13.40
N ALA A 95 -1.02 -14.54 13.63
CA ALA A 95 -0.54 -15.83 13.14
C ALA A 95 -0.51 -15.88 11.60
N GLU A 96 -1.55 -15.35 10.96
CA GLU A 96 -1.62 -15.24 9.50
C GLU A 96 -0.54 -14.30 8.95
N GLN A 97 -0.34 -13.14 9.56
CA GLN A 97 0.73 -12.21 9.20
C GLN A 97 2.11 -12.88 9.30
N GLN A 98 2.39 -13.61 10.38
CA GLN A 98 3.63 -14.37 10.53
C GLN A 98 3.79 -15.46 9.47
N ALA A 99 2.70 -16.11 9.05
CA ALA A 99 2.73 -17.08 7.96
C ALA A 99 3.12 -16.40 6.64
N VAL A 100 2.52 -15.25 6.32
CA VAL A 100 2.88 -14.46 5.13
C VAL A 100 4.33 -13.98 5.19
N GLU A 101 4.83 -13.52 6.33
CA GLU A 101 6.25 -13.15 6.50
C GLU A 101 7.19 -14.30 6.18
N ARG A 102 6.87 -15.54 6.63
CA ARG A 102 7.65 -16.74 6.28
C ARG A 102 7.64 -17.03 4.79
N ILE A 103 6.49 -16.92 4.14
CA ILE A 103 6.35 -17.07 2.69
C ILE A 103 7.18 -16.01 1.96
N CYS A 104 7.07 -14.73 2.32
CA CYS A 104 7.86 -13.65 1.74
C CYS A 104 9.37 -13.91 1.87
N ALA A 105 9.82 -14.31 3.06
CA ALA A 105 11.22 -14.64 3.31
C ALA A 105 11.68 -15.85 2.46
N ALA A 106 10.83 -16.86 2.28
CA ALA A 106 11.13 -18.02 1.44
C ALA A 106 11.25 -17.64 -0.04
N ILE A 107 10.32 -16.81 -0.56
CA ILE A 107 10.39 -16.28 -1.92
C ILE A 107 11.71 -15.54 -2.13
N VAL A 108 12.04 -14.59 -1.24
CA VAL A 108 13.26 -13.77 -1.37
C VAL A 108 14.53 -14.63 -1.33
N ARG A 109 14.60 -15.65 -0.46
CA ARG A 109 15.74 -16.59 -0.43
C ARG A 109 15.85 -17.45 -1.69
N GLY A 110 14.73 -17.76 -2.32
CA GLY A 110 14.69 -18.59 -3.52
C GLY A 110 14.81 -17.82 -4.82
N CYS A 111 14.94 -16.49 -4.78
CA CYS A 111 15.21 -15.68 -5.97
C CYS A 111 16.66 -15.86 -6.44
N ARG A 112 16.83 -15.81 -7.75
CA ARG A 112 18.15 -15.58 -8.37
C ARG A 112 18.34 -14.09 -8.65
N GLN A 113 19.56 -13.63 -8.78
CA GLN A 113 19.87 -12.32 -9.34
C GLN A 113 19.86 -12.38 -10.88
N GLY A 114 19.33 -11.35 -11.51
CA GLY A 114 19.27 -11.27 -12.96
C GLY A 114 18.64 -9.98 -13.45
N THR A 115 18.79 -9.72 -14.74
CA THR A 115 18.08 -8.64 -15.44
C THR A 115 16.61 -9.00 -15.60
N HIS A 116 15.76 -7.99 -15.84
CA HIS A 116 14.32 -8.19 -16.02
C HIS A 116 13.78 -7.19 -17.04
N PRO A 117 12.89 -7.60 -17.97
CA PRO A 117 12.39 -6.72 -19.04
C PRO A 117 11.71 -5.44 -18.52
N TYR A 118 11.10 -5.49 -17.33
CA TYR A 118 10.56 -4.30 -16.69
C TYR A 118 11.66 -3.26 -16.38
N LEU A 119 12.84 -3.70 -15.89
CA LEU A 119 13.95 -2.79 -15.59
C LEU A 119 14.54 -2.19 -16.87
N GLU A 120 14.66 -2.97 -17.93
CA GLU A 120 15.07 -2.49 -19.24
C GLU A 120 14.15 -1.40 -19.77
N LYS A 121 12.81 -1.63 -19.76
CA LYS A 121 11.81 -0.64 -20.14
C LYS A 121 11.88 0.65 -19.30
N LYS A 122 12.38 0.54 -18.07
CA LYS A 122 12.51 1.66 -17.13
C LYS A 122 13.89 2.36 -17.20
N GLY A 123 14.69 2.05 -18.23
CA GLY A 123 15.99 2.68 -18.50
C GLY A 123 17.16 2.08 -17.71
N PHE A 124 17.01 0.86 -17.19
CA PHE A 124 18.01 0.15 -16.37
C PHE A 124 18.26 -1.28 -16.90
N PRO A 125 18.78 -1.45 -18.15
CA PRO A 125 18.93 -2.77 -18.76
C PRO A 125 19.93 -3.67 -18.02
N ASP A 126 20.97 -3.09 -17.43
CA ASP A 126 22.04 -3.82 -16.73
C ASP A 126 21.81 -3.96 -15.22
N GLU A 127 20.71 -3.43 -14.70
CA GLU A 127 20.40 -3.51 -13.27
C GLU A 127 19.94 -4.92 -12.91
N LEU A 128 20.57 -5.49 -11.88
CA LEU A 128 20.22 -6.81 -11.39
C LEU A 128 19.14 -6.71 -10.30
N GLY A 129 18.06 -7.44 -10.51
CA GLY A 129 16.97 -7.59 -9.54
C GLY A 129 16.86 -9.00 -8.98
N LEU A 130 15.98 -9.19 -8.01
CA LEU A 130 15.61 -10.51 -7.49
C LEU A 130 14.53 -11.10 -8.40
N ILE A 131 14.84 -12.22 -9.05
CA ILE A 131 13.96 -12.86 -10.01
C ILE A 131 13.42 -14.17 -9.43
N CYS A 132 12.08 -14.31 -9.45
CA CYS A 132 11.37 -15.52 -9.05
C CYS A 132 10.53 -16.03 -10.22
N ASP A 133 10.86 -17.21 -10.73
CA ASP A 133 10.15 -17.78 -11.87
C ASP A 133 8.78 -18.33 -11.46
N VAL A 134 8.71 -19.03 -10.33
CA VAL A 134 7.49 -19.70 -9.85
C VAL A 134 7.30 -19.45 -8.35
N PRO A 135 6.71 -18.30 -7.95
CA PRO A 135 6.51 -17.99 -6.52
C PRO A 135 5.50 -18.92 -5.84
N SER A 136 4.59 -19.54 -6.59
CA SER A 136 3.58 -20.46 -6.03
C SER A 136 4.16 -21.69 -5.37
N LYS A 137 5.38 -22.11 -5.69
CA LYS A 137 6.08 -23.22 -5.01
C LYS A 137 6.35 -22.96 -3.52
N TYR A 138 6.23 -21.71 -3.07
CA TYR A 138 6.39 -21.31 -1.67
C TYR A 138 5.05 -21.14 -0.95
N PHE A 139 3.93 -21.27 -1.66
CA PHE A 139 2.61 -21.13 -1.07
C PHE A 139 2.17 -22.44 -0.42
N PRO A 140 1.44 -22.38 0.70
CA PRO A 140 0.95 -23.59 1.34
C PRO A 140 -0.15 -24.27 0.51
N GLU A 141 -0.26 -25.59 0.59
CA GLU A 141 -1.34 -26.39 -0.01
C GLU A 141 -2.65 -26.22 0.79
N THR A 142 -3.20 -25.02 0.79
CA THR A 142 -4.40 -24.63 1.54
C THR A 142 -5.22 -23.64 0.71
N PRO A 143 -6.51 -23.41 1.04
CA PRO A 143 -7.31 -22.39 0.37
C PRO A 143 -6.67 -20.98 0.39
N PHE A 144 -5.86 -20.70 1.41
CA PHE A 144 -5.10 -19.44 1.46
C PHE A 144 -3.97 -19.42 0.42
N GLY A 145 -3.25 -20.51 0.22
CA GLY A 145 -2.22 -20.61 -0.82
C GLY A 145 -2.80 -20.52 -2.24
N GLU A 146 -3.98 -21.09 -2.47
CA GLU A 146 -4.73 -20.90 -3.72
C GLU A 146 -5.12 -19.43 -3.94
N ALA A 147 -5.56 -18.75 -2.87
CA ALA A 147 -5.88 -17.31 -2.94
C ALA A 147 -4.64 -16.46 -3.25
N LEU A 148 -3.47 -16.81 -2.69
CA LEU A 148 -2.19 -16.18 -3.04
C LEU A 148 -1.85 -16.37 -4.51
N ALA A 149 -2.01 -17.58 -5.05
CA ALA A 149 -1.73 -17.88 -6.44
C ALA A 149 -2.65 -17.11 -7.40
N LYS A 150 -3.95 -17.05 -7.09
CA LYS A 150 -4.93 -16.25 -7.86
C LYS A 150 -4.69 -14.76 -7.80
N ALA A 151 -4.02 -14.27 -6.75
CA ALA A 151 -3.71 -12.85 -6.57
C ALA A 151 -2.43 -12.40 -7.28
N LEU A 152 -1.68 -13.29 -7.90
CA LEU A 152 -0.50 -12.90 -8.69
C LEU A 152 -0.91 -12.03 -9.89
N PRO A 153 -0.07 -11.05 -10.29
CA PRO A 153 -0.42 -10.11 -11.38
C PRO A 153 -0.39 -10.74 -12.78
N GLY A 154 0.08 -11.99 -12.91
CA GLY A 154 0.23 -12.69 -14.17
C GLY A 154 1.12 -13.91 -14.04
N ILE A 155 1.82 -14.27 -15.12
CA ILE A 155 2.75 -15.39 -15.18
C ILE A 155 4.18 -14.84 -15.08
N GLY A 156 5.07 -15.57 -14.33
CA GLY A 156 6.47 -15.20 -14.19
C GLY A 156 7.30 -15.37 -15.49
N PRO A 157 8.57 -15.02 -15.44
CA PRO A 157 9.35 -14.63 -14.27
C PRO A 157 8.94 -13.27 -13.70
N PHE A 158 8.98 -13.14 -12.39
CA PHE A 158 8.65 -11.90 -11.69
C PHE A 158 9.91 -11.22 -11.15
N LEU A 159 9.99 -9.90 -11.31
CA LEU A 159 10.87 -9.09 -10.48
C LEU A 159 10.23 -8.98 -9.09
N ILE A 160 10.98 -9.36 -8.06
CA ILE A 160 10.54 -9.32 -6.66
C ILE A 160 11.16 -8.11 -5.97
N VAL A 161 10.29 -7.27 -5.39
CA VAL A 161 10.71 -6.14 -4.57
C VAL A 161 10.31 -6.42 -3.11
N PRO A 162 11.24 -6.81 -2.24
CA PRO A 162 10.93 -7.15 -0.85
C PRO A 162 10.73 -5.89 0.00
N GLY A 163 9.58 -5.77 0.66
CA GLY A 163 9.33 -4.75 1.67
C GLY A 163 9.73 -5.22 3.06
N ARG A 164 10.46 -4.37 3.78
CA ARG A 164 10.98 -4.68 5.12
C ARG A 164 10.51 -3.67 6.15
N ILE A 165 10.14 -4.20 7.34
CA ILE A 165 9.93 -3.42 8.55
C ILE A 165 10.96 -3.89 9.58
N ARG A 166 11.79 -2.97 10.08
CA ARG A 166 12.86 -3.27 11.05
C ARG A 166 13.73 -4.46 10.63
N GLY A 167 14.10 -4.51 9.34
CA GLY A 167 14.96 -5.55 8.77
C GLY A 167 14.26 -6.85 8.36
N LYS A 168 13.05 -7.14 8.87
CA LYS A 168 12.27 -8.32 8.50
C LYS A 168 11.52 -8.12 7.18
N VAL A 169 11.50 -9.11 6.31
CA VAL A 169 10.68 -9.11 5.10
C VAL A 169 9.23 -9.37 5.50
N THR A 170 8.37 -8.38 5.38
CA THR A 170 6.96 -8.43 5.79
C THR A 170 6.00 -8.45 4.61
N THR A 171 6.49 -8.09 3.43
CA THR A 171 5.73 -8.09 2.17
C THR A 171 6.69 -8.27 1.00
N VAL A 172 6.16 -8.66 -0.15
CA VAL A 172 6.85 -8.61 -1.44
C VAL A 172 5.90 -8.04 -2.48
N GLN A 173 6.44 -7.25 -3.42
CA GLN A 173 5.75 -6.85 -4.63
C GLN A 173 6.25 -7.72 -5.79
N PHE A 174 5.31 -8.28 -6.53
CA PHE A 174 5.55 -8.98 -7.79
C PHE A 174 5.40 -7.99 -8.94
N ILE A 175 6.35 -7.97 -9.85
CA ILE A 175 6.29 -7.14 -11.06
C ILE A 175 6.52 -8.04 -12.27
N THR A 176 5.60 -8.02 -13.23
CA THR A 176 5.69 -8.77 -14.48
C THR A 176 6.52 -8.04 -15.54
N ALA A 177 6.87 -8.71 -16.60
CA ALA A 177 7.65 -8.15 -17.72
C ALA A 177 6.94 -6.96 -18.42
N ASP A 178 5.60 -6.96 -18.45
CA ASP A 178 4.78 -5.87 -18.98
C ASP A 178 4.58 -4.71 -17.99
N GLY A 179 4.95 -4.91 -16.71
CA GLY A 179 4.90 -3.87 -15.68
C GLY A 179 3.71 -3.95 -14.75
N ALA A 180 2.85 -4.98 -14.85
CA ALA A 180 1.79 -5.18 -13.87
C ALA A 180 2.39 -5.47 -12.49
N LYS A 181 1.85 -4.79 -11.46
CA LYS A 181 2.39 -4.85 -10.09
C LYS A 181 1.33 -5.32 -9.10
N LYS A 182 1.72 -6.21 -8.20
CA LYS A 182 0.84 -6.64 -7.10
C LYS A 182 1.66 -6.94 -5.86
N ASN A 183 1.21 -6.42 -4.73
CA ASN A 183 1.77 -6.82 -3.44
C ASN A 183 1.15 -8.15 -3.01
N ILE A 184 1.92 -8.97 -2.29
CA ILE A 184 1.41 -10.24 -1.76
C ILE A 184 0.18 -9.98 -0.89
N LEU A 185 -0.84 -10.83 -1.06
CA LEU A 185 -2.07 -10.74 -0.28
C LEU A 185 -1.76 -10.87 1.23
N ARG A 186 -2.31 -9.95 2.03
CA ARG A 186 -2.14 -9.86 3.49
C ARG A 186 -0.70 -9.62 3.98
N GLY A 187 0.22 -9.25 3.09
CA GLY A 187 1.53 -8.77 3.50
C GLY A 187 1.44 -7.47 4.30
N ALA A 188 2.24 -7.33 5.35
CA ALA A 188 2.31 -6.10 6.13
C ALA A 188 3.10 -5.04 5.35
N GLN A 189 2.36 -4.16 4.66
CA GLN A 189 2.93 -3.12 3.81
C GLN A 189 3.13 -1.79 4.56
N ALA A 190 2.25 -1.46 5.52
CA ALA A 190 2.29 -0.18 6.22
C ALA A 190 3.58 0.00 7.03
N GLY A 191 4.42 0.94 6.64
CA GLY A 191 5.76 1.17 7.20
C GLY A 191 6.87 0.29 6.59
N ALA A 192 6.54 -0.59 5.63
CA ALA A 192 7.54 -1.36 4.92
C ALA A 192 8.18 -0.54 3.80
N SER A 193 9.47 -0.75 3.57
CA SER A 193 10.20 -0.16 2.45
C SER A 193 11.24 -1.12 1.89
N HIS A 194 11.61 -0.91 0.63
CA HIS A 194 12.72 -1.56 -0.04
C HIS A 194 13.88 -0.57 -0.20
N ARG A 195 15.03 -0.88 0.37
CA ARG A 195 16.23 -0.05 0.26
C ARG A 195 17.07 -0.48 -0.93
N ILE A 196 17.30 0.43 -1.88
CA ILE A 196 18.10 0.21 -3.09
C ILE A 196 19.47 0.89 -3.03
N ALA A 197 19.67 1.81 -2.12
CA ALA A 197 20.96 2.46 -1.85
C ALA A 197 21.08 2.81 -0.38
N SER A 198 22.31 2.95 0.09
CA SER A 198 22.65 3.42 1.46
C SER A 198 23.54 4.65 1.36
N GLY A 199 23.31 5.64 2.21
CA GLY A 199 24.05 6.88 2.27
C GLY A 199 23.58 7.74 3.44
N ARG A 200 24.06 8.99 3.51
CA ARG A 200 23.80 9.92 4.61
C ARG A 200 22.38 10.45 4.58
N ASP A 201 21.97 11.01 3.46
CA ASP A 201 20.64 11.57 3.29
C ASP A 201 19.65 10.48 2.91
N THR A 202 18.38 10.60 3.35
CA THR A 202 17.36 9.61 3.01
C THR A 202 16.34 10.19 2.06
N TRP A 203 16.08 9.48 0.96
CA TRP A 203 15.01 9.77 0.00
C TRP A 203 14.02 8.62 -0.03
N VAL A 204 12.74 8.96 -0.01
CA VAL A 204 11.64 7.99 -0.06
C VAL A 204 10.82 8.23 -1.31
N CYS A 205 10.65 7.17 -2.10
CA CYS A 205 9.90 7.15 -3.35
C CYS A 205 8.73 6.17 -3.25
N GLU A 206 7.73 6.29 -4.09
CA GLU A 206 6.64 5.32 -4.15
C GLU A 206 7.10 4.03 -4.84
N GLY A 207 7.48 4.12 -6.10
CA GLY A 207 7.82 3.00 -6.96
C GLY A 207 9.32 2.66 -6.98
N ILE A 208 9.63 1.41 -7.33
CA ILE A 208 11.03 0.96 -7.48
C ILE A 208 11.74 1.66 -8.66
N ALA A 209 11.05 1.92 -9.78
CA ALA A 209 11.64 2.58 -10.94
C ALA A 209 11.96 4.06 -10.63
N THR A 210 11.01 4.77 -9.97
CA THR A 210 11.22 6.11 -9.44
C THR A 210 12.44 6.15 -8.52
N ALA A 211 12.53 5.20 -7.58
CA ALA A 211 13.64 5.10 -6.64
C ALA A 211 14.99 4.86 -7.34
N MET A 212 15.03 4.05 -8.42
CA MET A 212 16.24 3.82 -9.21
C MET A 212 16.68 5.10 -9.95
N SER A 213 15.74 5.85 -10.54
CA SER A 213 16.03 7.12 -11.20
C SER A 213 16.54 8.18 -10.23
N VAL A 214 15.92 8.29 -9.05
CA VAL A 214 16.37 9.18 -7.97
C VAL A 214 17.76 8.79 -7.48
N ARG A 215 18.05 7.49 -7.25
CA ARG A 215 19.37 6.99 -6.89
C ARG A 215 20.44 7.38 -7.93
N ALA A 216 20.13 7.16 -9.20
CA ALA A 216 21.08 7.45 -10.29
C ALA A 216 21.33 8.96 -10.41
N ALA A 217 20.29 9.77 -10.32
CA ALA A 217 20.37 11.23 -10.36
C ALA A 217 21.18 11.80 -9.18
N LEU A 218 20.96 11.32 -7.97
CA LEU A 218 21.71 11.73 -6.78
C LEU A 218 23.19 11.35 -6.89
N ARG A 219 23.50 10.18 -7.42
CA ARG A 219 24.88 9.77 -7.72
C ARG A 219 25.55 10.71 -8.74
N LEU A 220 24.83 11.14 -9.77
CA LEU A 220 25.32 12.09 -10.76
C LEU A 220 25.66 13.46 -10.14
N LEU A 221 24.94 13.84 -9.07
CA LEU A 221 25.21 15.03 -8.27
C LEU A 221 26.31 14.84 -7.19
N GLY A 222 26.88 13.65 -7.06
CA GLY A 222 27.85 13.33 -6.00
C GLY A 222 27.21 13.19 -4.61
N VAL A 223 25.89 13.07 -4.53
CA VAL A 223 25.14 12.95 -3.27
C VAL A 223 25.07 11.50 -2.81
N SER A 224 25.60 11.22 -1.61
CA SER A 224 25.49 9.91 -0.96
C SER A 224 24.15 9.80 -0.23
N ALA A 225 23.21 9.03 -0.77
CA ALA A 225 21.87 8.91 -0.23
C ALA A 225 21.42 7.46 -0.01
N THR A 226 20.68 7.27 1.08
CA THR A 226 19.78 6.11 1.24
C THR A 226 18.55 6.36 0.42
N VAL A 227 18.19 5.41 -0.47
CA VAL A 227 16.99 5.53 -1.31
C VAL A 227 16.07 4.35 -1.05
N LEU A 228 14.82 4.66 -0.71
CA LEU A 228 13.79 3.71 -0.32
C LEU A 228 12.61 3.76 -1.29
N SER A 229 12.08 2.59 -1.67
CA SER A 229 10.77 2.46 -2.34
C SER A 229 9.74 1.99 -1.32
N ALA A 230 8.60 2.69 -1.20
CA ALA A 230 7.59 2.48 -0.18
C ALA A 230 6.25 1.93 -0.71
N PHE A 231 6.13 1.59 -1.99
CA PHE A 231 5.04 0.85 -2.62
C PHE A 231 3.72 1.60 -2.82
N SER A 232 3.45 2.70 -2.13
CA SER A 232 2.26 3.55 -2.29
C SER A 232 2.48 4.92 -1.68
N ALA A 233 1.77 5.95 -2.19
CA ALA A 233 1.89 7.33 -1.71
C ALA A 233 1.60 7.46 -0.19
N SER A 234 0.55 6.81 0.31
CA SER A 234 0.22 6.83 1.75
C SER A 234 1.30 6.14 2.62
N ASN A 235 2.01 5.17 2.07
CA ASN A 235 3.10 4.53 2.78
C ASN A 235 4.41 5.33 2.68
N VAL A 236 4.60 6.13 1.61
CA VAL A 236 5.69 7.12 1.53
C VAL A 236 5.60 8.10 2.70
N GLU A 237 4.42 8.69 2.95
CA GLU A 237 4.18 9.53 4.14
C GLU A 237 4.63 8.82 5.41
N LYS A 238 4.14 7.60 5.63
CA LYS A 238 4.40 6.83 6.86
C LYS A 238 5.87 6.49 7.05
N VAL A 239 6.57 6.12 5.98
CA VAL A 239 8.00 5.77 6.03
C VAL A 239 8.84 7.02 6.23
N ALA A 240 8.57 8.10 5.48
CA ALA A 240 9.33 9.34 5.54
C ALA A 240 9.18 10.03 6.90
N SER A 241 7.96 10.15 7.42
CA SER A 241 7.71 10.77 8.75
C SER A 241 8.39 10.04 9.91
N ALA A 242 8.74 8.77 9.74
CA ALA A 242 9.45 7.99 10.76
C ALA A 242 10.99 8.16 10.70
N ILE A 243 11.52 8.90 9.71
CA ILE A 243 12.96 9.07 9.49
C ILE A 243 13.30 10.55 9.55
N PRO A 244 14.00 11.02 10.61
CA PRO A 244 14.39 12.41 10.72
C PRO A 244 15.19 12.89 9.50
N GLY A 245 14.80 14.04 8.95
CA GLY A 245 15.49 14.63 7.79
C GLY A 245 15.27 13.90 6.46
N ALA A 246 14.33 12.96 6.40
CA ALA A 246 13.98 12.33 5.12
C ALA A 246 13.40 13.35 4.12
N ARG A 247 13.68 13.09 2.84
CA ARG A 247 13.09 13.80 1.70
C ARG A 247 12.23 12.85 0.90
N ILE A 248 11.22 13.38 0.22
CA ILE A 248 10.32 12.61 -0.61
C ILE A 248 10.51 12.99 -2.07
N ALA A 249 10.68 12.00 -2.92
CA ALA A 249 10.51 12.13 -4.37
C ALA A 249 9.10 11.63 -4.70
N ALA A 250 8.14 12.57 -4.74
CA ALA A 250 6.73 12.29 -4.93
C ALA A 250 6.39 12.09 -6.41
N ASP A 251 5.39 11.26 -6.68
CA ASP A 251 4.83 11.12 -8.01
C ASP A 251 3.86 12.31 -8.26
N HIS A 252 3.81 12.81 -9.49
CA HIS A 252 2.90 13.85 -9.92
C HIS A 252 1.63 13.21 -10.50
N ASP A 253 0.71 12.86 -9.62
CA ASP A 253 -0.56 12.25 -9.98
C ASP A 253 -1.59 13.29 -10.40
N ALA A 254 -2.59 12.85 -11.17
CA ALA A 254 -3.74 13.68 -11.50
C ALA A 254 -4.52 14.10 -10.24
N ALA A 255 -5.06 15.29 -10.28
CA ALA A 255 -5.86 15.86 -9.20
C ALA A 255 -7.06 14.96 -8.84
N ASN A 256 -7.27 14.77 -7.53
CA ASN A 256 -8.36 13.98 -6.98
C ASN A 256 -9.15 14.82 -5.96
N ALA A 257 -10.44 14.99 -6.19
CA ALA A 257 -11.31 15.77 -5.32
C ALA A 257 -11.31 15.28 -3.85
N HIS A 258 -11.08 13.98 -3.61
CA HIS A 258 -11.02 13.40 -2.27
C HIS A 258 -9.68 13.64 -1.55
N LEU A 259 -8.70 14.18 -2.26
CA LEU A 259 -7.38 14.55 -1.75
C LEU A 259 -7.17 16.06 -1.84
N GLU A 260 -8.19 16.83 -1.49
CA GLU A 260 -8.20 18.29 -1.52
C GLU A 260 -7.86 18.88 -2.90
N GLY A 261 -8.25 18.17 -3.97
CA GLY A 261 -7.94 18.58 -5.35
C GLY A 261 -6.48 18.37 -5.77
N ARG A 262 -5.69 17.61 -5.00
CA ARG A 262 -4.28 17.26 -5.29
C ARG A 262 -4.14 15.84 -5.79
N GLY A 263 -3.02 15.54 -6.45
CA GLY A 263 -2.60 14.16 -6.69
C GLY A 263 -2.17 13.44 -5.40
N ALA A 264 -2.20 12.11 -5.40
CA ALA A 264 -1.88 11.32 -4.21
C ALA A 264 -0.44 11.57 -3.72
N GLY A 265 0.55 11.59 -4.64
CA GLY A 265 1.94 11.85 -4.29
C GLY A 265 2.11 13.20 -3.58
N GLU A 266 1.56 14.28 -4.14
CA GLU A 266 1.60 15.61 -3.52
C GLU A 266 0.87 15.65 -2.16
N PHE A 267 -0.33 15.10 -2.09
CA PHE A 267 -1.16 15.13 -0.88
C PHE A 267 -0.44 14.47 0.31
N TYR A 268 0.09 13.27 0.11
CA TYR A 268 0.79 12.56 1.19
C TYR A 268 2.18 13.13 1.49
N ALA A 269 2.89 13.68 0.48
CA ALA A 269 4.16 14.37 0.70
C ALA A 269 3.98 15.61 1.60
N ARG A 270 2.99 16.44 1.35
CA ARG A 270 2.66 17.61 2.20
C ARG A 270 2.31 17.20 3.62
N ARG A 271 1.52 16.14 3.80
CA ARG A 271 1.13 15.64 5.13
C ARG A 271 2.27 15.07 5.95
N SER A 272 3.31 14.57 5.30
CA SER A 272 4.48 14.00 5.99
C SER A 272 5.27 15.02 6.80
N GLY A 273 5.19 16.31 6.46
CA GLY A 273 6.03 17.37 7.02
C GLY A 273 7.49 17.31 6.56
N CYS A 274 7.86 16.40 5.65
CA CYS A 274 9.20 16.29 5.09
C CYS A 274 9.38 17.27 3.91
N ALA A 275 10.64 17.60 3.59
CA ALA A 275 10.96 18.23 2.32
C ALA A 275 10.65 17.26 1.17
N TRP A 276 10.15 17.78 0.04
CA TRP A 276 9.77 16.93 -1.09
C TRP A 276 9.99 17.63 -2.43
N ALA A 277 10.15 16.82 -3.46
CA ALA A 277 10.19 17.24 -4.86
C ALA A 277 9.22 16.36 -5.67
N MET A 278 8.74 16.89 -6.78
CA MET A 278 7.80 16.23 -7.70
C MET A 278 8.16 16.63 -9.14
N PRO A 279 8.04 15.75 -10.14
CA PRO A 279 8.25 16.13 -11.53
C PRO A 279 7.34 17.31 -11.93
N PRO A 280 7.77 18.17 -12.86
CA PRO A 280 6.98 19.33 -13.29
C PRO A 280 5.72 18.95 -14.10
N ALA A 281 5.74 17.79 -14.77
CA ALA A 281 4.63 17.20 -15.52
C ALA A 281 4.06 15.97 -14.81
N LEU A 282 2.85 15.56 -15.19
CA LEU A 282 2.23 14.31 -14.70
C LEU A 282 3.13 13.11 -14.98
N GLY A 283 3.26 12.24 -14.00
CA GLY A 283 4.12 11.06 -14.02
C GLY A 283 5.07 11.00 -12.83
N ASP A 284 6.06 10.14 -12.91
CA ASP A 284 7.06 9.96 -11.86
C ASP A 284 8.48 10.37 -12.33
N PHE A 285 9.46 10.37 -11.44
CA PHE A 285 10.85 10.69 -11.82
C PHE A 285 11.48 9.64 -12.75
N ASN A 286 10.91 8.45 -12.87
CA ASN A 286 11.34 7.51 -13.88
C ASN A 286 10.79 7.87 -15.27
N ASP A 287 9.56 8.35 -15.35
CA ASP A 287 8.98 8.84 -16.60
C ASP A 287 9.79 10.05 -17.08
N MET A 288 10.12 11.00 -16.20
CA MET A 288 11.01 12.12 -16.49
C MET A 288 12.42 11.65 -16.95
N HIS A 289 12.97 10.59 -16.31
CA HIS A 289 14.25 10.01 -16.70
C HIS A 289 14.20 9.43 -18.10
N VAL A 290 13.18 8.64 -18.42
CA VAL A 290 13.06 7.99 -19.74
C VAL A 290 12.82 9.02 -20.86
N GLU A 291 12.02 10.07 -20.59
CA GLU A 291 11.66 11.06 -21.59
C GLU A 291 12.72 12.16 -21.78
N HIS A 292 13.33 12.64 -20.68
CA HIS A 292 14.21 13.81 -20.70
C HIS A 292 15.66 13.51 -20.28
N GLY A 293 15.94 12.28 -19.94
CA GLY A 293 17.26 11.80 -19.51
C GLY A 293 17.55 12.06 -18.03
N LEU A 294 18.51 11.32 -17.52
CA LEU A 294 18.90 11.33 -16.10
C LEU A 294 19.41 12.71 -15.62
N ARG A 295 20.05 13.48 -16.52
CA ARG A 295 20.53 14.82 -16.18
C ARG A 295 19.39 15.79 -15.83
N ALA A 296 18.25 15.69 -16.51
CA ALA A 296 17.08 16.50 -16.20
C ALA A 296 16.56 16.21 -14.79
N VAL A 297 16.46 14.92 -14.41
CA VAL A 297 16.10 14.51 -13.06
C VAL A 297 17.10 15.06 -12.01
N ALA A 298 18.40 14.96 -12.29
CA ALA A 298 19.45 15.45 -11.39
C ALA A 298 19.37 16.95 -11.17
N LEU A 299 19.17 17.75 -12.22
CA LEU A 299 19.03 19.20 -12.11
C LEU A 299 17.79 19.56 -11.28
N HIS A 300 16.65 18.90 -11.53
CA HIS A 300 15.42 19.15 -10.79
C HIS A 300 15.54 18.79 -9.30
N LEU A 301 16.17 17.64 -8.97
CA LEU A 301 16.40 17.25 -7.58
C LEU A 301 17.41 18.16 -6.87
N ARG A 302 18.38 18.74 -7.60
CA ARG A 302 19.33 19.70 -7.05
C ARG A 302 18.63 20.95 -6.50
N GLU A 303 17.63 21.45 -7.19
CA GLU A 303 16.82 22.59 -6.74
C GLU A 303 16.10 22.29 -5.42
N ALA A 304 15.66 21.05 -5.25
CA ALA A 304 15.01 20.58 -4.02
C ALA A 304 16.00 20.28 -2.86
N LEU A 305 17.29 20.25 -3.14
CA LEU A 305 18.33 20.08 -2.10
C LEU A 305 18.64 21.42 -1.40
N GLY A 306 18.23 22.55 -2.03
CA GLY A 306 18.30 23.91 -1.46
C GLY A 306 19.69 24.44 -1.40
#